data_ce9e46401689447681f96ee7cd2b4cee
#
_entry.id   ce9e46401689447681f96ee7cd2b4cee
#
_cell.length_a   1.000
_cell.length_b   1.000
_cell.length_c   1.000
_cell.angle_alpha   90.00
_cell.angle_beta   90.00
_cell.angle_gamma   90.00
#
_symmetry.space_group_name_H-M   'P 1'
#
loop_
_entity.id
_entity.type
_entity.pdbx_description
1 polymer ?
#
loop_
_entity_poly.entity_id
_entity_poly.type
_entity_poly.pdbx_seq_one_letter_code
_entity_poly.pdbx_strand_id
1 'polypeptide(L)'
;STPYTKHMKKTLWQEFARNTLISLGIYASLFLILYILEWFVPSLRGTLLQWHDLAFIVGIPASVAGTAYVLTIQNPKNYTGFVGAITMAALLAWQFALWGNWDLVVLHFALFIPFQTTSLLRWRKQALESKEQGTRNQDILPSWLNAKGVVFNIVFTIVIVLLDVIFVSWMAGNDFADNLLSKVMGGLMIAASIL
;
A
#
# COMPACT_ATOMS: atom_id res chain seq x y z
N SER A 1 -31.40 0.59 -5.25
CA SER A 1 -30.57 1.40 -4.31
C SER A 1 -31.39 2.60 -3.86
N THR A 2 -31.61 2.75 -2.56
CA THR A 2 -32.32 3.90 -2.00
C THR A 2 -31.56 5.21 -2.26
N PRO A 3 -32.25 6.38 -2.35
CA PRO A 3 -31.60 7.69 -2.54
C PRO A 3 -30.48 7.96 -1.52
N TYR A 4 -30.66 7.49 -0.31
CA TYR A 4 -29.71 7.63 0.78
C TYR A 4 -28.39 6.85 0.54
N THR A 5 -28.47 5.64 -0.02
CA THR A 5 -27.24 4.86 -0.35
C THR A 5 -26.43 5.50 -1.47
N LYS A 6 -27.11 6.17 -2.41
CA LYS A 6 -26.48 6.91 -3.50
C LYS A 6 -25.72 8.13 -2.98
N HIS A 7 -26.35 8.89 -2.05
CA HIS A 7 -25.74 10.07 -1.45
C HIS A 7 -24.48 9.73 -0.65
N MET A 8 -24.53 8.68 0.19
CA MET A 8 -23.37 8.26 0.98
C MET A 8 -22.21 7.78 0.11
N LYS A 9 -22.47 6.97 -0.92
CA LYS A 9 -21.42 6.56 -1.86
C LYS A 9 -20.73 7.76 -2.48
N LYS A 10 -21.51 8.77 -2.88
CA LYS A 10 -20.96 10.01 -3.43
C LYS A 10 -20.02 10.70 -2.44
N THR A 11 -20.39 10.79 -1.16
CA THR A 11 -19.57 11.41 -0.11
C THR A 11 -18.26 10.68 0.12
N LEU A 12 -18.26 9.32 0.17
CA LEU A 12 -17.06 8.52 0.36
C LEU A 12 -16.07 8.68 -0.81
N TRP A 13 -16.56 8.68 -2.04
CA TRP A 13 -15.73 8.92 -3.22
C TRP A 13 -15.20 10.35 -3.29
N GLN A 14 -15.98 11.34 -2.85
CA GLN A 14 -15.52 12.73 -2.76
C GLN A 14 -14.38 12.87 -1.73
N GLU A 15 -14.47 12.17 -0.60
CA GLU A 15 -13.41 12.13 0.40
C GLU A 15 -12.15 11.46 -0.16
N PHE A 16 -12.27 10.32 -0.84
CA PHE A 16 -11.15 9.68 -1.52
C PHE A 16 -10.50 10.59 -2.56
N ALA A 17 -11.30 11.24 -3.41
CA ALA A 17 -10.80 12.18 -4.41
C ALA A 17 -10.07 13.37 -3.76
N ARG A 18 -10.63 13.94 -2.68
CA ARG A 18 -9.97 15.00 -1.91
C ARG A 18 -8.62 14.54 -1.35
N ASN A 19 -8.56 13.35 -0.76
CA ASN A 19 -7.34 12.79 -0.20
C ASN A 19 -6.30 12.49 -1.29
N THR A 20 -6.73 12.09 -2.48
CA THR A 20 -5.87 11.94 -3.66
C THR A 20 -5.28 13.28 -4.10
N LEU A 21 -6.08 14.35 -4.11
CA LEU A 21 -5.59 15.70 -4.42
C LEU A 21 -4.60 16.21 -3.37
N ILE A 22 -4.85 15.94 -2.09
CA ILE A 22 -3.89 16.26 -1.01
C ILE A 22 -2.57 15.50 -1.23
N SER A 23 -2.66 14.21 -1.54
CA SER A 23 -1.49 13.39 -1.83
C SER A 23 -0.70 13.94 -3.03
N LEU A 24 -1.37 14.28 -4.13
CA LEU A 24 -0.74 14.94 -5.28
C LEU A 24 -0.04 16.24 -4.89
N GLY A 25 -0.66 17.07 -4.05
CA GLY A 25 -0.05 18.31 -3.54
C GLY A 25 1.21 18.04 -2.73
N ILE A 26 1.21 17.01 -1.87
CA ILE A 26 2.39 16.60 -1.08
C ILE A 26 3.53 16.20 -2.03
N TYR A 27 3.27 15.34 -3.02
CA TYR A 27 4.32 14.89 -3.94
C TYR A 27 4.78 16.00 -4.88
N ALA A 28 3.89 16.87 -5.36
CA ALA A 28 4.29 18.04 -6.14
C ALA A 28 5.21 18.96 -5.36
N SER A 29 4.92 19.19 -4.07
CA SER A 29 5.78 19.98 -3.19
C SER A 29 7.14 19.31 -2.96
N LEU A 30 7.14 17.98 -2.74
CA LEU A 30 8.37 17.21 -2.60
C LEU A 30 9.24 17.29 -3.87
N PHE A 31 8.64 17.10 -5.05
CA PHE A 31 9.36 17.21 -6.32
C PHE A 31 9.91 18.61 -6.56
N LEU A 32 9.16 19.63 -6.18
CA LEU A 32 9.66 21.02 -6.26
C LEU A 32 10.89 21.21 -5.36
N ILE A 33 10.86 20.68 -4.14
CA ILE A 33 12.00 20.74 -3.21
C ILE A 33 13.20 20.00 -3.81
N LEU A 34 13.01 18.78 -4.34
CA LEU A 34 14.07 17.99 -4.95
C LEU A 34 14.65 18.69 -6.18
N TYR A 35 13.80 19.30 -7.01
CA TYR A 35 14.23 20.09 -8.17
C TYR A 35 15.08 21.30 -7.75
N ILE A 36 14.66 22.02 -6.71
CA ILE A 36 15.42 23.13 -6.14
C ILE A 36 16.79 22.65 -5.61
N LEU A 37 16.81 21.51 -4.91
CA LEU A 37 18.06 20.91 -4.41
C LEU A 37 19.01 20.55 -5.54
N GLU A 38 18.53 19.94 -6.63
CA GLU A 38 19.35 19.64 -7.81
C GLU A 38 19.91 20.92 -8.48
N TRP A 39 19.14 22.02 -8.40
CA TRP A 39 19.59 23.30 -8.94
C TRP A 39 20.75 23.90 -8.12
N PHE A 40 20.64 23.88 -6.78
CA PHE A 40 21.62 24.49 -5.88
C PHE A 40 22.83 23.60 -5.58
N VAL A 41 22.71 22.28 -5.73
CA VAL A 41 23.77 21.31 -5.44
C VAL A 41 24.18 20.58 -6.71
N PRO A 42 25.23 21.07 -7.42
CA PRO A 42 25.60 20.51 -8.73
C PRO A 42 25.89 19.01 -8.74
N SER A 43 26.40 18.46 -7.63
CA SER A 43 26.68 17.03 -7.49
C SER A 43 25.42 16.15 -7.47
N LEU A 44 24.24 16.73 -7.25
CA LEU A 44 22.95 16.01 -7.21
C LEU A 44 22.19 16.09 -8.53
N ARG A 45 22.68 16.85 -9.51
CA ARG A 45 21.99 17.05 -10.80
C ARG A 45 21.74 15.72 -11.51
N GLY A 46 20.46 15.43 -11.80
CA GLY A 46 20.02 14.21 -12.49
C GLY A 46 20.11 12.94 -11.65
N THR A 47 20.39 13.04 -10.35
CA THR A 47 20.45 11.89 -9.46
C THR A 47 19.19 11.71 -8.62
N LEU A 48 18.52 12.81 -8.25
CA LEU A 48 17.31 12.78 -7.43
C LEU A 48 16.04 12.61 -8.27
N LEU A 49 15.98 13.29 -9.42
CA LEU A 49 14.83 13.26 -10.33
C LEU A 49 15.18 12.52 -11.62
N GLN A 50 14.91 11.22 -11.62
CA GLN A 50 15.27 10.31 -12.73
C GLN A 50 14.14 10.24 -13.77
N TRP A 51 13.80 11.38 -14.40
CA TRP A 51 12.68 11.49 -15.36
C TRP A 51 12.84 10.62 -16.61
N HIS A 52 14.02 10.13 -16.90
CA HIS A 52 14.31 9.20 -17.99
C HIS A 52 14.14 7.72 -17.58
N ASP A 53 13.98 7.43 -16.29
CA ASP A 53 13.72 6.09 -15.80
C ASP A 53 12.21 5.85 -15.68
N LEU A 54 11.70 4.94 -16.51
CA LEU A 54 10.29 4.57 -16.52
C LEU A 54 9.83 4.00 -15.16
N ALA A 55 10.69 3.26 -14.46
CA ALA A 55 10.37 2.73 -13.15
C ALA A 55 10.19 3.84 -12.11
N PHE A 56 11.02 4.90 -12.17
CA PHE A 56 10.85 6.09 -11.35
C PHE A 56 9.51 6.77 -11.64
N ILE A 57 9.18 6.96 -12.93
CA ILE A 57 7.92 7.60 -13.35
C ILE A 57 6.70 6.80 -12.86
N VAL A 58 6.72 5.47 -12.95
CA VAL A 58 5.65 4.59 -12.45
C VAL A 58 5.55 4.63 -10.92
N GLY A 59 6.66 4.80 -10.22
CA GLY A 59 6.70 4.94 -8.77
C GLY A 59 5.95 6.17 -8.23
N ILE A 60 5.86 7.25 -9.01
CA ILE A 60 5.16 8.48 -8.60
C ILE A 60 3.67 8.23 -8.36
N PRO A 61 2.87 7.75 -9.34
CA PRO A 61 1.47 7.47 -9.13
C PRO A 61 1.24 6.34 -8.11
N ALA A 62 2.16 5.38 -7.97
CA ALA A 62 2.10 4.37 -6.92
C ALA A 62 2.15 5.02 -5.52
N SER A 63 3.09 5.93 -5.31
CA SER A 63 3.25 6.67 -4.05
C SER A 63 2.06 7.56 -3.75
N VAL A 64 1.51 8.25 -4.75
CA VAL A 64 0.29 9.06 -4.62
C VAL A 64 -0.90 8.18 -4.21
N ALA A 65 -1.09 7.04 -4.85
CA ALA A 65 -2.17 6.11 -4.55
C ALA A 65 -2.05 5.52 -3.12
N GLY A 66 -0.82 5.17 -2.70
CA GLY A 66 -0.54 4.68 -1.35
C GLY A 66 -0.84 5.72 -0.27
N THR A 67 -0.41 6.96 -0.47
CA THR A 67 -0.69 8.05 0.48
C THR A 67 -2.19 8.37 0.52
N ALA A 68 -2.87 8.40 -0.62
CA ALA A 68 -4.32 8.59 -0.68
C ALA A 68 -5.07 7.46 0.04
N TYR A 69 -4.61 6.22 -0.07
CA TYR A 69 -5.10 5.07 0.69
C TYR A 69 -5.00 5.34 2.20
N VAL A 70 -3.78 5.62 2.70
CA VAL A 70 -3.54 5.83 4.13
C VAL A 70 -4.39 6.98 4.69
N LEU A 71 -4.49 8.10 3.98
CA LEU A 71 -5.33 9.23 4.39
C LEU A 71 -6.82 8.87 4.42
N THR A 72 -7.27 7.98 3.53
CA THR A 72 -8.69 7.64 3.42
C THR A 72 -9.13 6.61 4.46
N ILE A 73 -8.28 5.61 4.76
CA ILE A 73 -8.62 4.58 5.76
C ILE A 73 -8.59 5.09 7.20
N GLN A 74 -8.05 6.27 7.47
CA GLN A 74 -8.19 6.94 8.77
C GLN A 74 -9.66 7.15 9.14
N ASN A 75 -10.54 7.28 8.13
CA ASN A 75 -11.98 7.21 8.34
C ASN A 75 -12.43 5.74 8.23
N PRO A 76 -12.72 5.05 9.35
CA PRO A 76 -13.07 3.61 9.35
C PRO A 76 -14.35 3.28 8.60
N LYS A 77 -15.14 4.30 8.20
CA LYS A 77 -16.36 4.13 7.39
C LYS A 77 -16.05 4.18 5.89
N ASN A 78 -14.84 4.57 5.51
CA ASN A 78 -14.49 4.80 4.11
C ASN A 78 -13.69 3.64 3.52
N TYR A 79 -14.39 2.66 2.95
CA TYR A 79 -13.77 1.54 2.26
C TYR A 79 -13.15 1.89 0.90
N THR A 80 -13.41 3.09 0.34
CA THR A 80 -12.90 3.46 -0.98
C THR A 80 -11.38 3.62 -1.00
N GLY A 81 -10.76 3.83 0.17
CA GLY A 81 -9.30 3.84 0.31
C GLY A 81 -8.63 2.58 -0.23
N PHE A 82 -9.26 1.41 -0.07
CA PHE A 82 -8.68 0.15 -0.59
C PHE A 82 -8.51 0.14 -2.11
N VAL A 83 -9.24 0.97 -2.85
CA VAL A 83 -9.01 1.16 -4.29
C VAL A 83 -7.62 1.79 -4.52
N GLY A 84 -7.24 2.76 -3.68
CA GLY A 84 -5.88 3.32 -3.69
C GLY A 84 -4.81 2.28 -3.40
N ALA A 85 -5.05 1.40 -2.41
CA ALA A 85 -4.13 0.31 -2.08
C ALA A 85 -3.95 -0.70 -3.23
N ILE A 86 -5.04 -1.09 -3.89
CA ILE A 86 -5.00 -1.99 -5.06
C ILE A 86 -4.24 -1.32 -6.22
N THR A 87 -4.53 -0.04 -6.48
CA THR A 87 -3.85 0.74 -7.51
C THR A 87 -2.35 0.86 -7.22
N MET A 88 -1.98 1.17 -5.97
CA MET A 88 -0.59 1.21 -5.52
C MET A 88 0.10 -0.15 -5.76
N ALA A 89 -0.51 -1.25 -5.32
CA ALA A 89 0.07 -2.57 -5.46
C ALA A 89 0.28 -2.97 -6.93
N ALA A 90 -0.65 -2.63 -7.83
CA ALA A 90 -0.52 -2.90 -9.26
C ALA A 90 0.61 -2.08 -9.89
N LEU A 91 0.72 -0.80 -9.54
CA LEU A 91 1.78 0.08 -10.03
C LEU A 91 3.16 -0.32 -9.49
N LEU A 92 3.25 -0.71 -8.21
CA LEU A 92 4.49 -1.24 -7.64
C LEU A 92 4.90 -2.56 -8.30
N ALA A 93 3.96 -3.45 -8.57
CA ALA A 93 4.26 -4.67 -9.32
C ALA A 93 4.84 -4.33 -10.70
N TRP A 94 4.28 -3.34 -11.39
CA TRP A 94 4.84 -2.88 -12.67
C TRP A 94 6.24 -2.28 -12.51
N GLN A 95 6.45 -1.41 -11.51
CA GLN A 95 7.77 -0.84 -11.21
C GLN A 95 8.81 -1.92 -10.92
N PHE A 96 8.47 -2.93 -10.12
CA PHE A 96 9.36 -4.05 -9.83
C PHE A 96 9.65 -4.91 -11.07
N ALA A 97 8.67 -5.10 -11.97
CA ALA A 97 8.89 -5.76 -13.24
C ALA A 97 9.92 -5.02 -14.11
N LEU A 98 9.86 -3.68 -14.15
CA LEU A 98 10.84 -2.86 -14.87
C LEU A 98 12.25 -2.97 -14.27
N TRP A 99 12.37 -3.20 -12.98
CA TRP A 99 13.66 -3.47 -12.32
C TRP A 99 14.10 -4.93 -12.37
N GLY A 100 13.28 -5.83 -12.95
CA GLY A 100 13.57 -7.27 -13.00
C GLY A 100 13.37 -8.01 -11.68
N ASN A 101 12.73 -7.39 -10.69
CA ASN A 101 12.46 -7.97 -9.36
C ASN A 101 11.16 -8.78 -9.39
N TRP A 102 11.19 -9.92 -10.06
CA TRP A 102 10.00 -10.75 -10.32
C TRP A 102 9.38 -11.36 -9.05
N ASP A 103 10.15 -11.59 -8.01
CA ASP A 103 9.72 -12.00 -6.67
C ASP A 103 8.72 -11.00 -6.09
N LEU A 104 9.05 -9.71 -6.12
CA LEU A 104 8.17 -8.65 -5.66
C LEU A 104 6.95 -8.46 -6.57
N VAL A 105 7.08 -8.72 -7.88
CA VAL A 105 5.92 -8.75 -8.79
C VAL A 105 4.93 -9.81 -8.37
N VAL A 106 5.39 -11.05 -8.20
CA VAL A 106 4.54 -12.18 -7.78
C VAL A 106 3.89 -11.90 -6.45
N LEU A 107 4.63 -11.35 -5.48
CA LEU A 107 4.11 -10.98 -4.18
C LEU A 107 2.95 -9.99 -4.26
N HIS A 108 3.10 -8.92 -5.04
CA HIS A 108 2.06 -7.91 -5.19
C HIS A 108 0.81 -8.48 -5.86
N PHE A 109 0.96 -9.31 -6.90
CA PHE A 109 -0.17 -9.93 -7.57
C PHE A 109 -0.82 -11.06 -6.77
N ALA A 110 -0.03 -11.92 -6.13
CA ALA A 110 -0.54 -13.11 -5.45
C ALA A 110 -1.04 -12.84 -4.03
N LEU A 111 -0.49 -11.85 -3.34
CA LEU A 111 -0.83 -11.56 -1.95
C LEU A 111 -1.47 -10.17 -1.77
N PHE A 112 -0.80 -9.10 -2.17
CA PHE A 112 -1.30 -7.75 -1.87
C PHE A 112 -2.63 -7.44 -2.55
N ILE A 113 -2.75 -7.63 -3.86
CA ILE A 113 -3.98 -7.32 -4.58
C ILE A 113 -5.16 -8.16 -4.08
N PRO A 114 -5.07 -9.51 -3.94
CA PRO A 114 -6.16 -10.30 -3.36
C PRO A 114 -6.51 -9.90 -1.93
N PHE A 115 -5.52 -9.63 -1.08
CA PHE A 115 -5.75 -9.20 0.30
C PHE A 115 -6.50 -7.86 0.37
N GLN A 116 -6.05 -6.86 -0.37
CA GLN A 116 -6.71 -5.55 -0.41
C GLN A 116 -8.12 -5.65 -1.04
N THR A 117 -8.31 -6.53 -2.01
CA THR A 117 -9.62 -6.78 -2.63
C THR A 117 -10.58 -7.43 -1.63
N THR A 118 -10.12 -8.43 -0.87
CA THR A 118 -10.95 -9.06 0.18
C THR A 118 -11.28 -8.07 1.29
N SER A 119 -10.35 -7.22 1.69
CA SER A 119 -10.58 -6.15 2.66
C SER A 119 -11.63 -5.15 2.16
N LEU A 120 -11.51 -4.71 0.91
CA LEU A 120 -12.52 -3.85 0.26
C LEU A 120 -13.93 -4.47 0.31
N LEU A 121 -14.05 -5.75 -0.04
CA LEU A 121 -15.33 -6.45 -0.05
C LEU A 121 -15.91 -6.60 1.35
N ARG A 122 -15.09 -6.96 2.34
CA ARG A 122 -15.50 -7.08 3.75
C ARG A 122 -15.97 -5.75 4.32
N TRP A 123 -15.19 -4.70 4.17
CA TRP A 123 -15.56 -3.37 4.68
C TRP A 123 -16.80 -2.82 3.99
N ARG A 124 -16.92 -3.03 2.68
CA ARG A 124 -18.14 -2.66 1.95
C ARG A 124 -19.37 -3.42 2.47
N LYS A 125 -19.24 -4.73 2.74
CA LYS A 125 -20.31 -5.54 3.29
C LYS A 125 -20.71 -5.04 4.67
N GLN A 126 -19.77 -4.84 5.59
CA GLN A 126 -20.02 -4.30 6.93
C GLN A 126 -20.68 -2.91 6.90
N ALA A 127 -20.23 -2.03 6.00
CA ALA A 127 -20.85 -0.72 5.82
C ALA A 127 -22.30 -0.79 5.31
N LEU A 128 -22.70 -1.86 4.65
CA LEU A 128 -24.08 -2.08 4.21
C LEU A 128 -24.93 -2.71 5.33
N GLU A 129 -24.41 -3.70 6.03
CA GLU A 129 -25.11 -4.44 7.11
C GLU A 129 -25.39 -3.57 8.33
N SER A 130 -24.42 -2.75 8.77
CA SER A 130 -24.62 -1.81 9.89
C SER A 130 -25.71 -0.78 9.65
N LYS A 131 -26.15 -0.61 8.41
CA LYS A 131 -27.28 0.26 8.05
C LYS A 131 -28.64 -0.41 8.15
N GLU A 132 -28.73 -1.69 7.76
CA GLU A 132 -29.99 -2.44 7.81
C GLU A 132 -30.45 -2.67 9.24
N GLN A 133 -29.48 -2.77 10.18
CA GLN A 133 -29.78 -3.05 11.60
C GLN A 133 -30.08 -1.79 12.42
N GLY A 134 -30.01 -0.58 11.84
CA GLY A 134 -30.24 0.67 12.60
C GLY A 134 -29.26 0.88 13.77
N THR A 135 -28.30 -0.02 13.92
CA THR A 135 -27.28 0.03 14.96
C THR A 135 -26.32 1.16 14.61
N ARG A 136 -26.23 2.14 15.50
CA ARG A 136 -25.21 3.17 15.49
C ARG A 136 -23.89 2.44 15.27
N ASN A 137 -23.23 2.70 14.12
CA ASN A 137 -21.97 2.03 13.75
C ASN A 137 -21.17 1.75 15.01
N GLN A 138 -20.98 0.48 15.35
CA GLN A 138 -19.88 0.13 16.23
C GLN A 138 -18.64 0.63 15.48
N ASP A 139 -18.06 1.70 16.01
CA ASP A 139 -16.77 2.16 15.52
C ASP A 139 -15.92 0.90 15.48
N ILE A 140 -15.28 0.63 14.33
CA ILE A 140 -14.27 -0.41 14.24
C ILE A 140 -13.13 0.11 15.12
N LEU A 141 -13.31 -0.02 16.42
CA LEU A 141 -12.26 0.29 17.38
C LEU A 141 -11.18 -0.75 17.12
N PRO A 142 -9.92 -0.31 16.97
CA PRO A 142 -8.82 -1.26 16.95
C PRO A 142 -8.98 -2.11 18.21
N SER A 143 -9.37 -3.36 18.03
CA SER A 143 -9.40 -4.30 19.14
C SER A 143 -7.95 -4.45 19.58
N TRP A 144 -7.65 -4.09 20.84
CA TRP A 144 -6.35 -4.35 21.41
C TRP A 144 -6.04 -5.83 21.18
N LEU A 145 -4.95 -6.10 20.47
CA LEU A 145 -4.52 -7.46 20.21
C LEU A 145 -4.39 -8.17 21.56
N ASN A 146 -5.19 -9.19 21.76
CA ASN A 146 -5.01 -10.07 22.92
C ASN A 146 -3.67 -10.81 22.77
N ALA A 147 -3.17 -11.42 23.84
CA ALA A 147 -1.88 -12.12 23.82
C ALA A 147 -1.78 -13.16 22.68
N LYS A 148 -2.88 -13.85 22.35
CA LYS A 148 -2.95 -14.81 21.23
C LYS A 148 -2.76 -14.11 19.88
N GLY A 149 -3.36 -12.94 19.70
CA GLY A 149 -3.20 -12.15 18.48
C GLY A 149 -1.77 -11.60 18.32
N VAL A 150 -1.15 -11.17 19.43
CA VAL A 150 0.27 -10.75 19.40
C VAL A 150 1.18 -11.92 19.00
N VAL A 151 1.01 -13.09 19.63
CA VAL A 151 1.80 -14.29 19.28
C VAL A 151 1.54 -14.70 17.83
N PHE A 152 0.30 -14.68 17.37
CA PHE A 152 -0.02 -14.97 15.97
C PHE A 152 0.71 -14.01 15.01
N ASN A 153 0.69 -12.71 15.27
CA ASN A 153 1.35 -11.72 14.42
C ASN A 153 2.87 -11.91 14.38
N ILE A 154 3.49 -12.22 15.53
CA ILE A 154 4.93 -12.50 15.60
C ILE A 154 5.26 -13.75 14.77
N VAL A 155 4.55 -14.85 14.98
CA VAL A 155 4.77 -16.11 14.25
C VAL A 155 4.53 -15.89 12.75
N PHE A 156 3.46 -15.22 12.40
CA PHE A 156 3.12 -14.89 11.01
C PHE A 156 4.23 -14.07 10.35
N THR A 157 4.73 -13.01 11.04
CA THR A 157 5.85 -12.19 10.54
C THR A 157 7.09 -13.03 10.29
N ILE A 158 7.47 -13.91 11.26
CA ILE A 158 8.63 -14.79 11.10
C ILE A 158 8.46 -15.71 9.88
N VAL A 159 7.29 -16.31 9.72
CA VAL A 159 6.98 -17.22 8.58
C VAL A 159 7.10 -16.47 7.26
N ILE A 160 6.50 -15.28 7.14
CA ILE A 160 6.57 -14.46 5.93
C ILE A 160 8.02 -14.09 5.59
N VAL A 161 8.81 -13.63 6.59
CA VAL A 161 10.22 -13.29 6.37
C VAL A 161 11.02 -14.50 5.88
N LEU A 162 10.82 -15.67 6.51
CA LEU A 162 11.51 -16.90 6.09
C LEU A 162 11.13 -17.32 4.67
N LEU A 163 9.84 -17.26 4.33
CA LEU A 163 9.36 -17.59 2.98
C LEU A 163 9.95 -16.64 1.95
N ASP A 164 9.99 -15.34 2.23
CA ASP A 164 10.56 -14.34 1.34
C ASP A 164 12.05 -14.59 1.12
N VAL A 165 12.83 -14.80 2.19
CA VAL A 165 14.27 -15.09 2.10
C VAL A 165 14.54 -16.35 1.28
N ILE A 166 13.77 -17.42 1.50
CA ILE A 166 13.91 -18.68 0.75
C ILE A 166 13.55 -18.45 -0.72
N PHE A 167 12.43 -17.79 -0.99
CA PHE A 167 11.92 -17.57 -2.33
C PHE A 167 12.86 -16.69 -3.16
N VAL A 168 13.32 -15.56 -2.58
CA VAL A 168 14.28 -14.66 -3.24
C VAL A 168 15.61 -15.37 -3.51
N SER A 169 16.12 -16.16 -2.55
CA SER A 169 17.36 -16.93 -2.73
C SER A 169 17.23 -17.96 -3.85
N TRP A 170 16.10 -18.66 -3.89
CA TRP A 170 15.83 -19.66 -4.94
C TRP A 170 15.70 -19.04 -6.31
N MET A 171 14.96 -17.91 -6.44
CA MET A 171 14.78 -17.23 -7.72
C MET A 171 16.05 -16.56 -8.25
N ALA A 172 16.85 -15.98 -7.36
CA ALA A 172 18.09 -15.32 -7.74
C ALA A 172 19.25 -16.29 -8.01
N GLY A 173 19.09 -17.58 -7.68
CA GLY A 173 20.17 -18.56 -7.77
C GLY A 173 21.37 -18.22 -6.85
N ASN A 174 21.15 -17.39 -5.84
CA ASN A 174 22.19 -16.90 -4.91
C ASN A 174 22.19 -17.72 -3.63
N ASP A 175 23.34 -17.77 -2.96
CA ASP A 175 23.43 -18.36 -1.63
C ASP A 175 22.48 -17.66 -0.64
N PHE A 176 21.94 -18.44 0.29
CA PHE A 176 21.01 -17.95 1.31
C PHE A 176 21.56 -16.74 2.10
N ALA A 177 22.89 -16.74 2.35
CA ALA A 177 23.57 -15.68 3.08
C ALA A 177 23.81 -14.40 2.26
N ASP A 178 23.78 -14.49 0.92
CA ASP A 178 24.00 -13.33 0.08
C ASP A 178 22.87 -12.30 0.23
N ASN A 179 23.27 -11.08 0.57
CA ASN A 179 22.33 -9.96 0.79
C ASN A 179 21.20 -10.27 1.80
N LEU A 180 21.48 -11.12 2.80
CA LEU A 180 20.50 -11.58 3.80
C LEU A 180 19.76 -10.42 4.45
N LEU A 181 20.45 -9.33 4.80
CA LEU A 181 19.83 -8.15 5.41
C LEU A 181 18.76 -7.54 4.48
N SER A 182 19.05 -7.41 3.19
CA SER A 182 18.09 -6.87 2.20
C SER A 182 16.85 -7.77 2.07
N LYS A 183 17.05 -9.09 2.04
CA LYS A 183 15.97 -10.08 1.97
C LYS A 183 15.09 -10.04 3.23
N VAL A 184 15.71 -9.97 4.42
CA VAL A 184 14.99 -9.86 5.70
C VAL A 184 14.19 -8.54 5.76
N MET A 185 14.78 -7.44 5.32
CA MET A 185 14.06 -6.15 5.27
C MET A 185 12.88 -6.20 4.30
N GLY A 186 13.04 -6.86 3.13
CA GLY A 186 11.95 -7.13 2.20
C GLY A 186 10.80 -7.89 2.87
N GLY A 187 11.10 -9.02 3.48
CA GLY A 187 10.12 -9.83 4.20
C GLY A 187 9.42 -9.10 5.35
N LEU A 188 10.14 -8.24 6.10
CA LEU A 188 9.55 -7.39 7.14
C LEU A 188 8.58 -6.35 6.56
N MET A 189 8.94 -5.72 5.44
CA MET A 189 8.05 -4.78 4.75
C MET A 189 6.77 -5.48 4.28
N ILE A 190 6.89 -6.70 3.77
CA ILE A 190 5.76 -7.53 3.37
C ILE A 190 4.87 -7.83 4.56
N ALA A 191 5.43 -8.37 5.64
CA ALA A 191 4.69 -8.71 6.84
C ALA A 191 3.95 -7.48 7.42
N ALA A 192 4.64 -6.33 7.52
CA ALA A 192 4.07 -5.09 8.00
C ALA A 192 2.92 -4.55 7.11
N SER A 193 2.91 -4.92 5.84
CA SER A 193 1.86 -4.49 4.91
C SER A 193 0.61 -5.38 4.96
N ILE A 194 0.71 -6.58 5.54
CA ILE A 194 -0.37 -7.56 5.67
C ILE A 194 -1.05 -7.46 7.04
N LEU A 195 -0.30 -7.11 8.07
CA LEU A 195 -0.79 -6.96 9.46
C LEU A 195 -1.51 -5.64 9.68
#